data_1cbdafcf617c804b9417ca931abdee29
#
_entry.id   1cbdafcf617c804b9417ca931abdee29
#
_cell.length_a   1.000
_cell.length_b   1.000
_cell.length_c   1.000
_cell.angle_alpha   90.00
_cell.angle_beta   90.00
_cell.angle_gamma   90.00
#
_symmetry.space_group_name_H-M   'P 1'
#
loop_
_entity.id
_entity.type
_entity.pdbx_description
1 polymer ?
#
loop_
_entity_poly.entity_id
_entity_poly.type
_entity_poly.pdbx_seq_one_letter_code
_entity_poly.pdbx_strand_id
1 'polypeptide(L)'
;MQTGVDGGFHYGGRRFRVLSNSANGDAQASTEFEYHQSGNLVWATYQGGDVACGTLIAIVGEGGVLDMRYQHVNRAGEFRSGKCRSVPEGLSGGRLRLHESWQWTDGDQTSGTSVIEEIG
;
A
#
# COMPACT_ATOMS: atom_id res chain seq x y z
N MET A 1 -20.24 -2.59 17.39
CA MET A 1 -19.10 -2.81 18.26
C MET A 1 -17.86 -3.14 17.43
N GLN A 2 -16.75 -2.69 17.88
CA GLN A 2 -15.51 -2.99 17.19
C GLN A 2 -15.21 -4.49 17.22
N THR A 3 -14.87 -5.03 16.10
CA THR A 3 -14.62 -6.47 15.99
C THR A 3 -13.24 -6.87 16.44
N GLY A 4 -12.30 -5.95 16.41
CA GLY A 4 -10.92 -6.27 16.67
C GLY A 4 -10.18 -6.88 15.50
N VAL A 5 -10.86 -7.13 14.38
CA VAL A 5 -10.22 -7.73 13.20
C VAL A 5 -9.11 -6.84 12.67
N ASP A 6 -9.38 -5.54 12.63
CA ASP A 6 -8.41 -4.56 12.13
C ASP A 6 -7.43 -4.08 13.20
N GLY A 7 -7.46 -4.67 14.41
CA GLY A 7 -6.54 -4.30 15.48
C GLY A 7 -6.67 -2.86 15.94
N GLY A 8 -7.79 -2.21 15.62
CA GLY A 8 -7.99 -0.80 15.93
C GLY A 8 -7.44 0.15 14.88
N PHE A 9 -6.86 -0.36 13.82
CA PHE A 9 -6.35 0.46 12.71
C PHE A 9 -7.47 0.73 11.72
N HIS A 10 -7.50 1.95 11.22
CA HIS A 10 -8.46 2.38 10.21
C HIS A 10 -7.71 3.13 9.11
N TYR A 11 -7.97 2.77 7.87
CA TYR A 11 -7.21 3.27 6.72
C TYR A 11 -7.93 4.34 5.92
N GLY A 12 -9.24 4.43 6.02
CA GLY A 12 -10.03 5.33 5.19
C GLY A 12 -9.69 6.79 5.43
N GLY A 13 -9.56 7.55 4.34
CA GLY A 13 -9.26 8.97 4.40
C GLY A 13 -7.80 9.32 4.64
N ARG A 14 -6.92 8.33 4.68
CA ARG A 14 -5.50 8.56 4.92
C ARG A 14 -4.74 8.60 3.61
N ARG A 15 -3.72 9.44 3.55
CA ARG A 15 -2.81 9.55 2.42
C ARG A 15 -1.42 9.15 2.86
N PHE A 16 -0.75 8.40 2.01
CA PHE A 16 0.59 7.88 2.30
C PHE A 16 1.55 8.23 1.18
N ARG A 17 2.83 8.24 1.49
CA ARG A 17 3.88 8.29 0.48
C ARG A 17 4.98 7.30 0.85
N VAL A 18 5.80 6.96 -0.13
CA VAL A 18 6.88 6.00 0.06
C VAL A 18 7.98 6.62 0.90
N LEU A 19 8.33 5.95 2.00
CA LEU A 19 9.50 6.29 2.80
C LEU A 19 10.74 5.56 2.28
N SER A 20 10.58 4.29 1.90
CA SER A 20 11.66 3.50 1.30
C SER A 20 11.08 2.39 0.45
N ASN A 21 11.84 1.93 -0.55
CA ASN A 21 11.44 0.82 -1.40
C ASN A 21 12.68 0.13 -1.93
N SER A 22 12.56 -1.18 -2.19
CA SER A 22 13.59 -1.96 -2.85
C SER A 22 13.82 -1.40 -4.26
N ALA A 23 15.05 -1.55 -4.77
CA ALA A 23 15.42 -0.98 -6.07
C ALA A 23 14.62 -1.53 -7.24
N ASN A 24 14.07 -2.74 -7.10
CA ASN A 24 13.26 -3.38 -8.14
C ASN A 24 11.77 -3.02 -8.07
N GLY A 25 11.39 -2.07 -7.21
CA GLY A 25 10.03 -1.54 -7.15
C GLY A 25 9.88 -0.27 -7.96
N ASP A 26 8.67 0.02 -8.44
CA ASP A 26 8.38 1.22 -9.21
C ASP A 26 7.99 2.42 -8.35
N ALA A 27 7.41 2.19 -7.17
CA ALA A 27 6.97 3.28 -6.30
C ALA A 27 8.18 3.99 -5.69
N GLN A 28 8.13 5.31 -5.68
CA GLN A 28 9.22 6.17 -5.24
C GLN A 28 8.72 7.18 -4.19
N ALA A 29 9.63 7.96 -3.62
CA ALA A 29 9.29 8.95 -2.59
C ALA A 29 8.21 9.93 -3.03
N SER A 30 8.10 10.21 -4.33
CA SER A 30 7.07 11.09 -4.89
C SER A 30 5.76 10.37 -5.20
N THR A 31 5.68 9.05 -4.97
CA THR A 31 4.43 8.30 -5.18
C THR A 31 3.53 8.48 -3.96
N GLU A 32 2.31 8.93 -4.18
CA GLU A 32 1.33 9.14 -3.12
C GLU A 32 0.14 8.20 -3.29
N PHE A 33 -0.36 7.73 -2.15
CA PHE A 33 -1.48 6.79 -2.06
C PHE A 33 -2.63 7.46 -1.33
N GLU A 34 -3.84 7.28 -1.83
CA GLU A 34 -5.05 7.75 -1.18
C GLU A 34 -5.91 6.54 -0.84
N TYR A 35 -6.07 6.28 0.45
CA TYR A 35 -6.74 5.09 0.96
C TYR A 35 -8.19 5.34 1.33
N HIS A 36 -9.02 4.33 1.09
CA HIS A 36 -10.44 4.31 1.44
C HIS A 36 -10.75 2.98 2.11
N GLN A 37 -11.76 2.96 2.96
CA GLN A 37 -12.14 1.73 3.65
C GLN A 37 -13.65 1.67 3.86
N SER A 38 -14.20 0.45 3.70
CA SER A 38 -15.59 0.14 4.04
C SER A 38 -15.59 -1.26 4.65
N GLY A 39 -15.88 -1.35 5.95
CA GLY A 39 -15.77 -2.61 6.67
C GLY A 39 -14.34 -3.13 6.63
N ASN A 40 -14.16 -4.36 6.19
CA ASN A 40 -12.84 -4.96 6.06
C ASN A 40 -12.25 -4.81 4.65
N LEU A 41 -12.87 -4.00 3.79
CA LEU A 41 -12.39 -3.77 2.43
C LEU A 41 -11.67 -2.44 2.39
N VAL A 42 -10.45 -2.45 1.90
CA VAL A 42 -9.62 -1.27 1.69
C VAL A 42 -9.27 -1.18 0.21
N TRP A 43 -9.30 0.03 -0.34
CA TRP A 43 -8.83 0.26 -1.71
C TRP A 43 -8.13 1.60 -1.76
N ALA A 44 -7.29 1.78 -2.78
CA ALA A 44 -6.55 3.02 -2.92
C ALA A 44 -6.21 3.28 -4.38
N THR A 45 -6.00 4.55 -4.67
CA THR A 45 -5.36 4.98 -5.91
C THR A 45 -3.97 5.49 -5.55
N TYR A 46 -3.02 5.35 -6.47
CA TYR A 46 -1.68 5.88 -6.24
C TYR A 46 -1.04 6.32 -7.54
N GLN A 47 -0.22 7.35 -7.45
CA GLN A 47 0.48 7.93 -8.60
C GLN A 47 1.67 8.76 -8.13
N GLY A 48 2.57 9.04 -9.05
CA GLY A 48 3.76 9.86 -8.80
C GLY A 48 5.03 9.06 -9.03
N GLY A 49 6.13 9.75 -9.31
CA GLY A 49 7.37 9.11 -9.69
C GLY A 49 7.19 8.31 -10.97
N ASP A 50 7.60 7.06 -10.97
CA ASP A 50 7.45 6.18 -12.14
C ASP A 50 6.05 5.62 -12.31
N VAL A 51 5.15 5.83 -11.34
CA VAL A 51 3.78 5.33 -11.44
C VAL A 51 2.90 6.40 -12.06
N ALA A 52 2.38 6.13 -13.24
CA ALA A 52 1.46 7.06 -13.91
C ALA A 52 0.05 6.95 -13.33
N CYS A 53 -0.41 5.73 -13.07
CA CYS A 53 -1.74 5.48 -12.52
C CYS A 53 -1.76 4.10 -11.88
N GLY A 54 -2.17 4.02 -10.62
CA GLY A 54 -2.23 2.74 -9.91
C GLY A 54 -3.46 2.61 -9.04
N THR A 55 -3.84 1.36 -8.81
CA THR A 55 -4.96 1.01 -7.92
C THR A 55 -4.58 -0.22 -7.11
N LEU A 56 -5.15 -0.32 -5.91
CA LEU A 56 -5.02 -1.52 -5.09
C LEU A 56 -6.32 -1.83 -4.39
N ILE A 57 -6.50 -3.11 -4.07
CA ILE A 57 -7.61 -3.59 -3.26
C ILE A 57 -7.02 -4.51 -2.20
N ALA A 58 -7.51 -4.42 -0.97
CA ALA A 58 -7.00 -5.21 0.13
C ALA A 58 -8.11 -5.64 1.07
N ILE A 59 -7.89 -6.77 1.72
CA ILE A 59 -8.74 -7.25 2.81
C ILE A 59 -7.98 -7.00 4.12
N VAL A 60 -8.65 -6.42 5.09
CA VAL A 60 -8.09 -6.22 6.44
C VAL A 60 -8.23 -7.50 7.22
N GLY A 61 -7.11 -8.01 7.68
CA GLY A 61 -7.06 -9.21 8.52
C GLY A 61 -6.75 -8.87 9.97
N GLU A 62 -6.41 -9.90 10.70
CA GLU A 62 -6.08 -9.78 12.12
C GLU A 62 -4.93 -8.81 12.33
N GLY A 63 -5.04 -7.97 13.36
CA GLY A 63 -4.02 -6.98 13.67
C GLY A 63 -3.93 -5.83 12.67
N GLY A 64 -4.91 -5.69 11.79
CA GLY A 64 -4.90 -4.63 10.78
C GLY A 64 -4.04 -4.95 9.56
N VAL A 65 -3.52 -6.17 9.45
CA VAL A 65 -2.67 -6.57 8.33
C VAL A 65 -3.49 -6.60 7.05
N LEU A 66 -2.96 -6.02 5.98
CA LEU A 66 -3.63 -5.98 4.68
C LEU A 66 -3.10 -7.09 3.79
N ASP A 67 -4.02 -7.87 3.24
CA ASP A 67 -3.73 -8.80 2.14
C ASP A 67 -4.18 -8.07 0.86
N MET A 68 -3.21 -7.68 0.04
CA MET A 68 -3.39 -6.68 -1.00
C MET A 68 -3.05 -7.22 -2.38
N ARG A 69 -3.81 -6.75 -3.36
CA ARG A 69 -3.49 -6.91 -4.79
C ARG A 69 -3.40 -5.53 -5.40
N TYR A 70 -2.36 -5.28 -6.19
CA TYR A 70 -2.15 -3.97 -6.78
C TYR A 70 -1.76 -4.09 -8.25
N GLN A 71 -2.03 -3.01 -8.98
CA GLN A 71 -1.66 -2.90 -10.39
C GLN A 71 -1.49 -1.44 -10.76
N HIS A 72 -0.59 -1.19 -11.69
CA HIS A 72 -0.41 0.16 -12.20
C HIS A 72 0.20 0.16 -13.60
N VAL A 73 0.14 1.32 -14.23
CA VAL A 73 0.87 1.63 -15.46
C VAL A 73 2.02 2.55 -15.06
N ASN A 74 3.24 2.21 -15.45
CA ASN A 74 4.38 3.08 -15.20
C ASN A 74 4.57 4.07 -16.36
N ARG A 75 5.53 4.99 -16.21
CA ARG A 75 5.71 6.04 -17.21
C ARG A 75 6.29 5.52 -18.53
N ALA A 76 6.81 4.32 -18.55
CA ALA A 76 7.21 3.65 -19.78
C ALA A 76 6.03 3.02 -20.51
N GLY A 77 4.82 3.12 -19.95
CA GLY A 77 3.61 2.53 -20.54
C GLY A 77 3.45 1.05 -20.27
N GLU A 78 4.18 0.52 -19.28
CA GLU A 78 4.13 -0.90 -18.94
C GLU A 78 3.11 -1.14 -17.83
N PHE A 79 2.32 -2.20 -18.00
CA PHE A 79 1.42 -2.66 -16.94
C PHE A 79 2.19 -3.55 -15.98
N ARG A 80 2.03 -3.27 -14.68
CA ARG A 80 2.64 -4.07 -13.64
C ARG A 80 1.56 -4.46 -12.63
N SER A 81 1.65 -5.68 -12.13
CA SER A 81 0.73 -6.15 -11.10
C SER A 81 1.48 -6.96 -10.05
N GLY A 82 0.94 -6.95 -8.84
CA GLY A 82 1.58 -7.65 -7.75
C GLY A 82 0.65 -7.90 -6.58
N LYS A 83 1.19 -8.60 -5.58
CA LYS A 83 0.53 -8.84 -4.31
C LYS A 83 1.43 -8.34 -3.19
N CYS A 84 0.81 -7.99 -2.06
CA CYS A 84 1.53 -7.38 -0.96
C CYS A 84 0.88 -7.75 0.37
N ARG A 85 1.72 -7.99 1.37
CA ARG A 85 1.29 -8.06 2.75
C ARG A 85 1.78 -6.78 3.43
N SER A 86 0.85 -6.02 3.99
CA SER A 86 1.13 -4.71 4.56
C SER A 86 0.80 -4.76 6.06
N VAL A 87 1.78 -4.46 6.91
CA VAL A 87 1.65 -4.53 8.36
C VAL A 87 1.69 -3.11 8.93
N PRO A 88 0.65 -2.68 9.63
CA PRO A 88 0.58 -1.32 10.15
C PRO A 88 1.39 -1.14 11.42
N GLU A 89 1.95 0.04 11.57
CA GLU A 89 2.58 0.51 12.80
C GLU A 89 1.96 1.85 13.15
N GLY A 90 1.46 1.98 14.38
CA GLY A 90 0.93 3.26 14.87
C GLY A 90 2.08 4.16 15.30
N LEU A 91 2.04 5.41 14.84
CA LEU A 91 3.00 6.45 15.21
C LEU A 91 2.34 7.42 16.18
N SER A 92 3.16 8.27 16.81
CA SER A 92 2.63 9.33 17.66
C SER A 92 1.75 10.27 16.82
N GLY A 93 0.71 10.81 17.42
CA GLY A 93 -0.21 11.70 16.73
C GLY A 93 -1.26 10.98 15.87
N GLY A 94 -1.36 9.65 15.97
CA GLY A 94 -2.38 8.89 15.28
C GLY A 94 -2.04 8.55 13.84
N ARG A 95 -0.87 8.92 13.35
CA ARG A 95 -0.44 8.58 11.99
C ARG A 95 -0.01 7.12 11.92
N LEU A 96 -0.01 6.56 10.72
CA LEU A 96 0.39 5.18 10.46
C LEU A 96 1.61 5.11 9.56
N ARG A 97 2.38 4.04 9.76
CA ARG A 97 3.42 3.60 8.84
C ARG A 97 3.11 2.17 8.46
N LEU A 98 3.21 1.85 7.17
CA LEU A 98 2.91 0.51 6.69
C LEU A 98 4.20 -0.15 6.21
N HIS A 99 4.48 -1.33 6.76
CA HIS A 99 5.63 -2.14 6.40
C HIS A 99 5.18 -3.20 5.42
N GLU A 100 5.69 -3.15 4.20
CA GLU A 100 5.15 -3.92 3.09
C GLU A 100 6.15 -4.95 2.59
N SER A 101 5.65 -6.16 2.34
CA SER A 101 6.37 -7.21 1.65
C SER A 101 5.58 -7.50 0.38
N TRP A 102 6.18 -7.24 -0.78
CA TRP A 102 5.46 -7.34 -2.04
C TRP A 102 6.18 -8.26 -3.01
N GLN A 103 5.44 -8.76 -3.99
CA GLN A 103 5.95 -9.58 -5.06
C GLN A 103 5.23 -9.23 -6.35
N TRP A 104 5.99 -9.00 -7.42
CA TRP A 104 5.42 -8.87 -8.75
C TRP A 104 4.80 -10.21 -9.14
N THR A 105 3.60 -10.17 -9.73
CA THR A 105 2.94 -11.36 -10.26
C THR A 105 3.08 -11.44 -11.77
N ASP A 106 3.76 -10.47 -12.38
CA ASP A 106 4.10 -10.45 -13.79
C ASP A 106 5.62 -10.28 -13.96
N GLY A 107 6.08 -10.28 -15.20
CA GLY A 107 7.47 -10.07 -15.51
C GLY A 107 8.37 -11.13 -14.87
N ASP A 108 9.41 -10.68 -14.19
CA ASP A 108 10.37 -11.57 -13.53
C ASP A 108 9.89 -12.13 -12.20
N GLN A 109 8.72 -11.68 -11.72
CA GLN A 109 8.10 -12.12 -10.48
C GLN A 109 9.00 -11.98 -9.26
N THR A 110 9.89 -10.99 -9.27
CA THR A 110 10.75 -10.71 -8.12
C THR A 110 9.97 -10.09 -6.98
N SER A 111 10.50 -10.15 -5.78
CA SER A 111 9.89 -9.62 -4.58
C SER A 111 10.77 -8.53 -3.97
N GLY A 112 10.18 -7.76 -3.07
CA GLY A 112 10.88 -6.72 -2.35
C GLY A 112 10.11 -6.26 -1.14
N THR A 113 10.64 -5.22 -0.51
CA THR A 113 10.01 -4.61 0.66
C THR A 113 9.93 -3.11 0.45
N SER A 114 8.94 -2.50 1.08
CA SER A 114 8.79 -1.05 1.09
C SER A 114 8.19 -0.60 2.41
N VAL A 115 8.33 0.68 2.67
CA VAL A 115 7.67 1.33 3.81
C VAL A 115 6.97 2.55 3.28
N ILE A 116 5.69 2.68 3.56
CA ILE A 116 4.96 3.91 3.27
C ILE A 116 4.50 4.52 4.59
N GLU A 117 4.47 5.84 4.62
CA GLU A 117 4.15 6.57 5.84
C GLU A 117 3.08 7.60 5.54
N GLU A 118 2.16 7.75 6.49
CA GLU A 118 1.07 8.69 6.35
C GLU A 118 1.59 10.12 6.28
N ILE A 119 1.04 10.88 5.34
CA ILE A 119 1.31 12.29 5.16
C ILE A 119 0.46 13.02 6.19
N GLY A 120 1.12 13.57 7.17
CA GLY A 120 0.44 14.20 8.30
C GLY A 120 0.11 15.61 8.15
#